data_39389dae1d750b3acb490c1100269c78
#
_entry.id   39389dae1d750b3acb490c1100269c78
#
_cell.length_a   1.000
_cell.length_b   1.000
_cell.length_c   1.000
_cell.angle_alpha   90.00
_cell.angle_beta   90.00
_cell.angle_gamma   90.00
#
_symmetry.space_group_name_H-M   'P 1'
#
loop_
_entity.id
_entity.type
_entity.pdbx_description
1 polymer ?
#
loop_
_entity_poly.entity_id
_entity_poly.type
_entity_poly.pdbx_seq_one_letter_code
_entity_poly.pdbx_strand_id
1 'polypeptide(L)'
;MTDYSPFAGRRVETMPPRLSRTIWTMRSAIGKEIMAGIYDVATGRELRITLGEQLLESQLSRAADAQLERRASDVQRILESKGWLLL
;
A
#
# COMPACT_ATOMS: atom_id res chain seq x y z
N MET A 1 -0.66 -33.93 -10.75
CA MET A 1 -0.72 -33.38 -10.20
C MET A 1 -0.30 -32.57 -9.83
N THR A 2 -0.38 -32.78 -10.11
CA THR A 2 -0.35 -32.06 -9.57
C THR A 2 -0.03 -31.04 -9.24
N ASP A 3 0.11 -31.32 -9.34
CA ASP A 3 0.13 -30.45 -8.86
C ASP A 3 0.23 -29.82 -8.51
N TYR A 4 0.25 -30.28 -8.56
CA TYR A 4 0.03 -29.74 -7.96
C TYR A 4 0.35 -29.25 -7.34
N SER A 5 0.49 -29.53 -7.31
CA SER A 5 0.39 -29.07 -6.58
C SER A 5 0.57 -28.57 -5.72
N PRO A 6 0.71 -29.05 -5.23
CA PRO A 6 0.55 -28.51 -4.38
C PRO A 6 0.92 -27.48 -4.11
N PHE A 7 1.08 -27.52 -4.60
CA PHE A 7 1.08 -26.37 -4.47
C PHE A 7 0.48 -25.66 -4.52
N ALA A 8 0.13 -26.12 -4.83
CA ALA A 8 -0.54 -25.40 -5.06
C ALA A 8 -1.18 -24.87 -4.33
N GLY A 9 -1.35 -25.22 -4.13
CA GLY A 9 -2.10 -24.79 -3.48
C GLY A 9 -1.91 -23.99 -2.60
N ARG A 10 -1.57 -24.28 -2.49
CA ARG A 10 -1.53 -23.47 -1.87
C ARG A 10 -1.61 -22.42 -1.97
N ARG A 11 -1.85 -22.16 -2.47
CA ARG A 11 -2.17 -21.14 -2.66
C ARG A 11 -2.96 -20.63 -2.54
N VAL A 12 -3.11 -21.04 -2.49
CA VAL A 12 -4.00 -20.65 -2.36
C VAL A 12 -4.65 -20.03 -1.67
N GLU A 13 -5.01 -20.21 -1.49
CA GLU A 13 -5.69 -19.51 -0.80
C GLU A 13 -5.28 -18.29 -0.28
N THR A 14 -4.55 -17.68 -0.81
CA THR A 14 -4.09 -16.41 -0.39
C THR A 14 -5.11 -15.37 -0.77
N MET A 15 -5.68 -14.69 0.21
CA MET A 15 -6.59 -13.61 -0.11
C MET A 15 -5.83 -12.52 -0.84
N PRO A 16 -6.34 -12.03 -1.97
CA PRO A 16 -5.74 -10.86 -2.58
C PRO A 16 -5.86 -9.66 -1.63
N PRO A 17 -4.89 -8.75 -1.61
CA PRO A 17 -4.99 -7.55 -0.80
C PRO A 17 -6.25 -6.76 -1.16
N ARG A 18 -6.94 -6.26 -0.14
CA ARG A 18 -8.15 -5.49 -0.35
C ARG A 18 -7.97 -4.10 0.23
N LEU A 19 -8.17 -3.07 -0.59
CA LEU A 19 -8.08 -1.69 -0.13
C LEU A 19 -9.15 -1.44 0.92
N SER A 20 -8.70 -1.07 2.13
CA SER A 20 -9.57 -0.71 3.23
C SER A 20 -9.91 0.78 3.17
N ARG A 21 -8.89 1.64 3.02
CA ARG A 21 -9.10 3.06 2.86
C ARG A 21 -7.89 3.73 2.26
N THR A 22 -8.12 4.85 1.58
CA THR A 22 -7.06 5.70 1.07
C THR A 22 -6.74 6.75 2.11
N ILE A 23 -5.44 6.90 2.46
CA ILE A 23 -5.03 7.93 3.41
C ILE A 23 -4.88 9.26 2.69
N TRP A 24 -4.17 9.27 1.57
CA TRP A 24 -4.01 10.47 0.76
C TRP A 24 -3.63 10.10 -0.68
N THR A 25 -3.87 11.04 -1.57
CA THR A 25 -3.36 11.03 -2.94
C THR A 25 -2.66 12.37 -3.17
N MET A 26 -1.51 12.34 -3.81
CA MET A 26 -0.74 13.54 -4.12
C MET A 26 -0.41 13.56 -5.60
N ARG A 27 -0.28 14.77 -6.14
CA ARG A 27 -0.01 14.96 -7.57
C ARG A 27 1.20 15.85 -7.77
N SER A 28 2.05 15.47 -8.73
CA SER A 28 3.20 16.30 -9.12
C SER A 28 2.78 17.35 -10.14
N ALA A 29 3.69 18.29 -10.39
CA ALA A 29 3.45 19.35 -11.38
C ALA A 29 3.24 18.82 -12.79
N ILE A 30 3.77 17.62 -13.09
CA ILE A 30 3.61 17.01 -14.42
C ILE A 30 2.46 15.99 -14.46
N GLY A 31 1.63 15.94 -13.40
CA GLY A 31 0.42 15.14 -13.40
C GLY A 31 0.58 13.70 -12.93
N LYS A 32 1.75 13.31 -12.42
CA LYS A 32 1.90 11.98 -11.81
C LYS A 32 1.23 11.95 -10.46
N GLU A 33 0.68 10.79 -10.08
CA GLU A 33 -0.03 10.65 -8.81
C GLU A 33 0.57 9.54 -7.98
N ILE A 34 0.75 9.83 -6.69
CA ILE A 34 1.14 8.84 -5.69
C ILE A 34 0.01 8.72 -4.68
N MET A 35 -0.34 7.49 -4.35
CA MET A 35 -1.41 7.20 -3.40
C MET A 35 -0.86 6.40 -2.23
N ALA A 36 -1.31 6.74 -1.03
CA ALA A 36 -1.07 5.91 0.16
C ALA A 36 -2.40 5.31 0.59
N GLY A 37 -2.43 3.99 0.68
CA GLY A 37 -3.63 3.27 1.08
C GLY A 37 -3.32 2.18 2.09
N ILE A 38 -4.30 1.87 2.93
CA ILE A 38 -4.21 0.75 3.86
C ILE A 38 -5.03 -0.39 3.31
N TYR A 39 -4.41 -1.56 3.24
CA TYR A 39 -5.01 -2.76 2.68
C TYR A 39 -5.15 -3.83 3.75
N ASP A 40 -6.23 -4.58 3.66
CA ASP A 40 -6.39 -5.81 4.44
C ASP A 40 -5.67 -6.92 3.69
N VAL A 41 -4.76 -7.60 4.40
CA VAL A 41 -4.01 -8.73 3.85
C VAL A 41 -4.15 -9.91 4.81
N ALA A 42 -3.74 -11.09 4.34
CA ALA A 42 -3.95 -12.32 5.11
C ALA A 42 -3.30 -12.26 6.50
N THR A 43 -2.19 -11.55 6.65
CA THR A 43 -1.43 -11.51 7.90
C THR A 43 -1.63 -10.22 8.69
N GLY A 44 -2.55 -9.36 8.28
CA GLY A 44 -2.80 -8.10 9.02
C GLY A 44 -3.20 -6.97 8.10
N ARG A 45 -2.64 -5.80 8.36
CA ARG A 45 -2.91 -4.58 7.60
C ARG A 45 -1.62 -4.10 6.98
N GLU A 46 -1.69 -3.61 5.76
CA GLU A 46 -0.51 -3.19 5.02
C GLU A 46 -0.70 -1.80 4.44
N LEU A 47 0.26 -0.92 4.73
CA LEU A 47 0.35 0.35 4.02
C LEU A 47 1.03 0.10 2.68
N ARG A 48 0.43 0.59 1.60
CA ARG A 48 1.06 0.59 0.28
C ARG A 48 1.07 2.00 -0.26
N ILE A 49 2.25 2.41 -0.72
CA ILE A 49 2.43 3.70 -1.38
C ILE A 49 2.79 3.39 -2.82
N THR A 50 1.95 3.85 -3.75
CA THR A 50 2.04 3.44 -5.15
C THR A 50 2.08 4.66 -6.07
N LEU A 51 2.84 4.54 -7.16
CA LEU A 51 2.84 5.49 -8.25
C LEU A 51 2.25 4.75 -9.45
N GLY A 52 0.98 5.03 -9.76
CA GLY A 52 0.26 4.22 -10.73
C GLY A 52 0.22 2.77 -10.26
N GLU A 53 0.73 1.86 -11.07
CA GLU A 53 0.79 0.44 -10.71
C GLU A 53 2.08 0.04 -10.01
N GLN A 54 3.02 0.98 -9.87
CA GLN A 54 4.31 0.70 -9.26
C GLN A 54 4.22 0.84 -7.76
N LEU A 55 4.61 -0.21 -7.04
CA LEU A 55 4.71 -0.16 -5.59
C LEU A 55 6.03 0.51 -5.21
N LEU A 56 5.93 1.62 -4.49
CA LEU A 56 7.12 2.37 -4.04
C LEU A 56 7.55 1.92 -2.65
N GLU A 57 6.58 1.62 -1.78
CA GLU A 57 6.87 1.25 -0.41
C GLU A 57 5.71 0.44 0.14
N SER A 58 6.01 -0.54 0.99
CA SER A 58 4.98 -1.26 1.75
C SER A 58 5.47 -1.49 3.17
N GLN A 59 4.52 -1.48 4.11
CA GLN A 59 4.81 -1.74 5.51
C GLN A 59 3.65 -2.52 6.11
N LEU A 60 3.97 -3.64 6.74
CA LEU A 60 2.97 -4.51 7.37
C LEU A 60 2.84 -4.16 8.85
N SER A 61 1.61 -4.15 9.36
CA SER A 61 1.36 -4.03 10.79
C SER A 61 0.33 -5.06 11.20
N ARG A 62 0.58 -5.71 12.32
CA ARG A 62 -0.36 -6.67 12.92
C ARG A 62 -1.11 -6.05 14.09
N ALA A 63 -0.77 -4.83 14.44
CA ALA A 63 -1.39 -4.12 15.55
C ALA A 63 -2.40 -3.11 15.03
N ALA A 64 -2.28 -1.87 15.46
CA ALA A 64 -3.17 -0.80 15.04
C ALA A 64 -2.62 -0.08 13.81
N ASP A 65 -3.50 0.65 13.13
CA ASP A 65 -3.14 1.42 11.94
C ASP A 65 -2.24 2.62 12.26
N ALA A 66 -2.08 2.96 13.54
CA ALA A 66 -1.38 4.20 13.93
C ALA A 66 0.04 4.26 13.36
N GLN A 67 0.77 3.13 13.35
CA GLN A 67 2.12 3.12 12.78
C GLN A 67 2.10 3.35 11.27
N LEU A 68 1.13 2.77 10.60
CA LEU A 68 0.99 2.92 9.15
C LEU A 68 0.61 4.35 8.80
N GLU A 69 -0.28 4.95 9.58
CA GLU A 69 -0.69 6.34 9.37
C GLU A 69 0.47 7.30 9.60
N ARG A 70 1.30 7.02 10.62
CA ARG A 70 2.47 7.84 10.88
C ARG A 70 3.45 7.79 9.72
N ARG A 71 3.70 6.59 9.18
CA ARG A 71 4.60 6.46 8.04
C ARG A 71 4.05 7.19 6.83
N ALA A 72 2.74 7.04 6.56
CA ALA A 72 2.10 7.74 5.45
C ALA A 72 2.24 9.26 5.61
N SER A 73 2.09 9.76 6.82
CA SER A 73 2.24 11.18 7.12
C SER A 73 3.67 11.66 6.88
N ASP A 74 4.67 10.84 7.26
CA ASP A 74 6.06 11.18 7.02
C ASP A 74 6.35 11.27 5.53
N VAL A 75 5.86 10.31 4.75
CA VAL A 75 6.06 10.32 3.30
C VAL A 75 5.36 11.52 2.67
N GLN A 76 4.16 11.88 3.15
CA GLN A 76 3.46 13.06 2.67
C GLN A 76 4.32 14.30 2.83
N ARG A 77 4.93 14.48 4.01
CA ARG A 77 5.79 15.66 4.25
C ARG A 77 6.99 15.68 3.32
N ILE A 78 7.60 14.51 3.08
CA ILE A 78 8.73 14.42 2.16
C ILE A 78 8.30 14.83 0.75
N LEU A 79 7.15 14.34 0.29
CA LEU A 79 6.66 14.68 -1.05
C LEU A 79 6.29 16.15 -1.15
N GLU A 80 5.67 16.70 -0.11
CA GLU A 80 5.34 18.12 -0.09
C GLU A 80 6.60 18.98 -0.23
N SER A 81 7.70 18.57 0.44
CA SER A 81 8.96 19.29 0.33
C SER A 81 9.56 19.23 -1.07
N LYS A 82 9.12 18.29 -1.90
CA LYS A 82 9.56 18.14 -3.27
C LYS A 82 8.58 18.74 -4.28
N GLY A 83 7.54 19.43 -3.81
CA GLY A 83 6.60 20.11 -4.68
C GLY A 83 5.35 19.33 -5.03
N TRP A 84 5.14 18.16 -4.45
CA TRP A 84 3.89 17.42 -4.64
C TRP A 84 2.77 18.09 -3.87
N LEU A 85 1.56 18.06 -4.46
CA LEU A 85 0.38 18.68 -3.88
C LEU A 85 -0.61 17.62 -3.44
N LEU A 86 -1.17 17.82 -2.23
CA LEU A 86 -2.23 16.96 -1.70
C LEU A 86 -3.52 17.23 -2.45
N LEU A 87 -4.19 16.17 -2.89
CA LEU A 87 -5.48 16.25 -3.56
C LEU A 87 -6.65 16.23 -2.60
#